data_5c94cb5480ab077d64a011197b59dd0b
#
_entry.id   5c94cb5480ab077d64a011197b59dd0b
#
_cell.length_a   1.000
_cell.length_b   1.000
_cell.length_c   1.000
_cell.angle_alpha   90.00
_cell.angle_beta   90.00
_cell.angle_gamma   90.00
#
_symmetry.space_group_name_H-M   'P 1'
#
loop_
_entity.id
_entity.type
_entity.pdbx_description
1 polymer ?
#
loop_
_entity_poly.entity_id
_entity_poly.type
_entity_poly.pdbx_seq_one_letter_code
_entity_poly.pdbx_strand_id
1 'polypeptide(L)'
;MQTLVSIQHWLYSGISQGLGDVVGGDPGAILFAMAAAVLFGAVHALMPGHGKTVLVSYHLGQPTRPIDGFVNGAILAATHVGLAVVFVLAGFAVISRAFAYGGRTPQFETASGVLIVLIGAFLLWRSLSSEHRAGAGKGRTLAFVTGMIPCPLTTFILSYALARGMLAAGLLVTAAMTAGMIAAIGGIALAAAVFRNRFVQLLSRTESVRHRLGRALEIGGSLAVLSFGLWTLLRA
;
A
#
# COMPACT_ATOMS: atom_id res chain seq x y z
N MET A 1 10.85 11.77 8.81
CA MET A 1 10.20 11.91 7.48
C MET A 1 11.22 12.31 6.41
N GLN A 2 12.03 13.37 6.62
CA GLN A 2 13.02 13.83 5.63
C GLN A 2 14.03 12.74 5.21
N THR A 3 14.51 11.92 6.14
CA THR A 3 15.48 10.85 5.86
C THR A 3 14.91 9.76 4.93
N LEU A 4 13.65 9.37 5.10
CA LEU A 4 12.98 8.41 4.21
C LEU A 4 12.81 8.98 2.80
N VAL A 5 12.48 10.27 2.71
CA VAL A 5 12.32 10.96 1.42
C VAL A 5 13.67 11.07 0.70
N SER A 6 14.75 11.40 1.42
CA SER A 6 16.09 11.47 0.80
C SER A 6 16.61 10.09 0.35
N ILE A 7 16.37 9.02 1.11
CA ILE A 7 16.68 7.65 0.68
C ILE A 7 15.87 7.29 -0.56
N GLN A 8 14.60 7.66 -0.60
CA GLN A 8 13.76 7.39 -1.76
C GLN A 8 14.24 8.14 -3.01
N HIS A 9 14.63 9.41 -2.89
CA HIS A 9 15.21 10.18 -3.99
C HIS A 9 16.54 9.57 -4.48
N TRP A 10 17.39 9.14 -3.57
CA TRP A 10 18.65 8.51 -3.91
C TRP A 10 18.44 7.18 -4.65
N LEU A 11 17.53 6.33 -4.16
CA LEU A 11 17.16 5.08 -4.82
C LEU A 11 16.52 5.32 -6.19
N TYR A 12 15.68 6.35 -6.31
CA TYR A 12 15.05 6.72 -7.57
C TYR A 12 16.07 7.15 -8.63
N SER A 13 17.04 8.00 -8.23
CA SER A 13 18.12 8.40 -9.15
C SER A 13 18.99 7.21 -9.57
N GLY A 14 19.27 6.27 -8.66
CA GLY A 14 19.97 5.04 -8.97
C GLY A 14 19.22 4.14 -9.95
N ILE A 15 17.89 3.98 -9.79
CA ILE A 15 17.06 3.21 -10.72
C ILE A 15 17.01 3.87 -12.10
N SER A 16 16.85 5.20 -12.16
CA SER A 16 16.75 5.92 -13.43
C SER A 16 18.07 5.92 -14.22
N GLN A 17 19.21 5.97 -13.53
CA GLN A 17 20.55 5.82 -14.12
C GLN A 17 20.80 4.37 -14.54
N GLY A 18 20.49 3.39 -13.66
CA GLY A 18 20.68 1.97 -13.95
C GLY A 18 19.77 1.40 -15.04
N LEU A 19 18.64 2.07 -15.36
CA LEU A 19 17.81 1.66 -16.51
C LEU A 19 18.57 1.75 -17.85
N GLY A 20 19.46 2.73 -17.98
CA GLY A 20 20.35 2.87 -19.16
C GLY A 20 21.37 1.74 -19.24
N ASP A 21 21.94 1.34 -18.11
CA ASP A 21 22.95 0.29 -18.01
C ASP A 21 22.35 -1.11 -18.21
N VAL A 22 21.08 -1.31 -17.81
CA VAL A 22 20.32 -2.56 -18.05
C VAL A 22 20.13 -2.83 -19.54
N VAL A 23 19.97 -1.80 -20.36
CA VAL A 23 19.86 -1.94 -21.81
C VAL A 23 21.21 -2.36 -22.43
N GLY A 24 22.32 -2.02 -21.79
CA GLY A 24 23.67 -2.46 -22.18
C GLY A 24 23.96 -3.94 -21.93
N GLY A 25 23.06 -4.66 -21.22
CA GLY A 25 23.14 -6.13 -21.06
C GLY A 25 24.16 -6.60 -19.99
N ASP A 26 24.72 -5.70 -19.18
CA ASP A 26 25.60 -6.10 -18.08
C ASP A 26 24.81 -6.79 -16.95
N PRO A 27 25.07 -8.09 -16.67
CA PRO A 27 24.36 -8.83 -15.62
C PRO A 27 24.51 -8.21 -14.22
N GLY A 28 25.65 -7.57 -13.94
CA GLY A 28 25.91 -6.91 -12.67
C GLY A 28 25.03 -5.67 -12.47
N ALA A 29 24.89 -4.84 -13.52
CA ALA A 29 24.03 -3.67 -13.51
C ALA A 29 22.55 -4.06 -13.38
N ILE A 30 22.11 -5.12 -14.06
CA ILE A 30 20.75 -5.65 -13.96
C ILE A 30 20.46 -6.09 -12.51
N LEU A 31 21.35 -6.88 -11.91
CA LEU A 31 21.17 -7.37 -10.54
C LEU A 31 21.11 -6.21 -9.53
N PHE A 32 21.98 -5.22 -9.69
CA PHE A 32 21.99 -4.02 -8.85
C PHE A 32 20.68 -3.23 -8.99
N ALA A 33 20.22 -2.99 -10.22
CA ALA A 33 18.96 -2.28 -10.49
C ALA A 33 17.75 -3.02 -9.89
N MET A 34 17.71 -4.36 -9.98
CA MET A 34 16.65 -5.17 -9.38
C MET A 34 16.67 -5.10 -7.85
N ALA A 35 17.85 -5.23 -7.23
CA ALA A 35 17.99 -5.11 -5.78
C ALA A 35 17.59 -3.71 -5.28
N ALA A 36 18.02 -2.66 -5.98
CA ALA A 36 17.64 -1.28 -5.69
C ALA A 36 16.13 -1.07 -5.84
N ALA A 37 15.50 -1.65 -6.87
CA ALA A 37 14.05 -1.57 -7.07
C ALA A 37 13.26 -2.27 -5.96
N VAL A 38 13.69 -3.47 -5.50
CA VAL A 38 13.08 -4.16 -4.36
C VAL A 38 13.19 -3.32 -3.09
N LEU A 39 14.39 -2.80 -2.80
CA LEU A 39 14.60 -1.96 -1.62
C LEU A 39 13.78 -0.67 -1.69
N PHE A 40 13.74 -0.03 -2.86
CA PHE A 40 12.92 1.15 -3.11
C PHE A 40 11.43 0.85 -2.87
N GLY A 41 10.92 -0.27 -3.37
CA GLY A 41 9.55 -0.71 -3.14
C GLY A 41 9.25 -0.90 -1.66
N ALA A 42 10.16 -1.52 -0.91
CA ALA A 42 10.03 -1.70 0.53
C ALA A 42 10.02 -0.36 1.27
N VAL A 43 10.96 0.55 0.98
CA VAL A 43 11.01 1.90 1.57
C VAL A 43 9.77 2.71 1.23
N HIS A 44 9.33 2.67 -0.04
CA HIS A 44 8.09 3.32 -0.48
C HIS A 44 6.85 2.77 0.26
N ALA A 45 6.84 1.48 0.53
CA ALA A 45 5.78 0.84 1.30
C ALA A 45 5.73 1.31 2.77
N LEU A 46 6.87 1.66 3.37
CA LEU A 46 6.95 2.20 4.75
C LEU A 46 6.48 3.65 4.86
N MET A 47 6.47 4.40 3.76
CA MET A 47 5.93 5.76 3.78
C MET A 47 4.43 5.72 4.09
N PRO A 48 3.95 6.58 5.01
CA PRO A 48 2.54 6.64 5.34
C PRO A 48 1.70 6.92 4.09
N GLY A 49 0.74 6.05 3.84
CA GLY A 49 -0.16 6.13 2.69
C GLY A 49 -1.53 5.56 3.07
N HIS A 50 -2.55 6.07 2.42
CA HIS A 50 -3.96 5.86 2.77
C HIS A 50 -4.34 4.36 2.89
N GLY A 51 -4.12 3.57 1.84
CA GLY A 51 -4.50 2.15 1.85
C GLY A 51 -3.72 1.30 2.86
N LYS A 52 -2.44 1.62 3.08
CA LYS A 52 -1.57 0.88 4.00
C LYS A 52 -2.03 1.05 5.45
N THR A 53 -2.33 2.27 5.86
CA THR A 53 -2.84 2.57 7.20
C THR A 53 -4.16 1.89 7.47
N VAL A 54 -5.08 1.90 6.49
CA VAL A 54 -6.37 1.20 6.58
C VAL A 54 -6.17 -0.29 6.79
N LEU A 55 -5.28 -0.93 6.02
CA LEU A 55 -5.03 -2.37 6.12
C LEU A 55 -4.43 -2.77 7.46
N VAL A 56 -3.43 -2.02 7.94
CA VAL A 56 -2.80 -2.27 9.24
C VAL A 56 -3.82 -2.11 10.37
N SER A 57 -4.60 -1.02 10.37
CA SER A 57 -5.66 -0.78 11.35
C SER A 57 -6.74 -1.86 11.33
N TYR A 58 -7.09 -2.37 10.14
CA TYR A 58 -8.01 -3.51 10.01
C TYR A 58 -7.47 -4.77 10.71
N HIS A 59 -6.19 -5.12 10.50
CA HIS A 59 -5.60 -6.31 11.12
C HIS A 59 -5.33 -6.14 12.61
N LEU A 60 -5.12 -4.91 13.08
CA LEU A 60 -5.07 -4.62 14.53
C LEU A 60 -6.47 -4.70 15.17
N GLY A 61 -7.51 -4.28 14.46
CA GLY A 61 -8.89 -4.28 14.97
C GLY A 61 -9.60 -5.63 14.85
N GLN A 62 -9.40 -6.39 13.77
CA GLN A 62 -10.18 -7.60 13.47
C GLN A 62 -9.42 -8.89 13.80
N PRO A 63 -10.11 -9.93 14.32
CA PRO A 63 -9.51 -11.26 14.55
C PRO A 63 -9.27 -11.95 13.21
N THR A 64 -8.06 -11.84 12.69
CA THR A 64 -7.65 -12.46 11.42
C THR A 64 -6.48 -13.40 11.63
N ARG A 65 -6.34 -14.40 10.74
CA ARG A 65 -5.14 -15.22 10.76
C ARG A 65 -3.95 -14.40 10.26
N PRO A 66 -2.74 -14.60 10.81
CA PRO A 66 -1.55 -13.86 10.37
C PRO A 66 -1.30 -13.93 8.86
N ILE A 67 -1.52 -15.10 8.26
CA ILE A 67 -1.35 -15.29 6.81
C ILE A 67 -2.33 -14.44 5.98
N ASP A 68 -3.55 -14.18 6.49
CA ASP A 68 -4.50 -13.32 5.82
C ASP A 68 -3.99 -11.86 5.79
N GLY A 69 -3.21 -11.45 6.80
CA GLY A 69 -2.52 -10.16 6.79
C GLY A 69 -1.53 -10.03 5.63
N PHE A 70 -0.67 -11.04 5.47
CA PHE A 70 0.28 -11.07 4.36
C PHE A 70 -0.41 -11.09 2.99
N VAL A 71 -1.41 -11.96 2.82
CA VAL A 71 -2.18 -12.08 1.57
C VAL A 71 -2.90 -10.77 1.24
N ASN A 72 -3.51 -10.11 2.21
CA ASN A 72 -4.18 -8.83 2.00
C ASN A 72 -3.18 -7.71 1.66
N GLY A 73 -1.99 -7.72 2.26
CA GLY A 73 -0.90 -6.82 1.88
C GLY A 73 -0.43 -7.03 0.44
N ALA A 74 -0.31 -8.29 0.02
CA ALA A 74 0.04 -8.64 -1.36
C ALA A 74 -1.05 -8.20 -2.36
N ILE A 75 -2.33 -8.42 -2.04
CA ILE A 75 -3.45 -7.97 -2.88
C ILE A 75 -3.42 -6.44 -3.02
N LEU A 76 -3.25 -5.71 -1.93
CA LEU A 76 -3.16 -4.25 -1.95
C LEU A 76 -2.02 -3.78 -2.85
N ALA A 77 -0.80 -4.30 -2.66
CA ALA A 77 0.37 -3.91 -3.44
C ALA A 77 0.20 -4.25 -4.94
N ALA A 78 -0.27 -5.46 -5.24
CA ALA A 78 -0.48 -5.90 -6.61
C ALA A 78 -1.56 -5.07 -7.33
N THR A 79 -2.67 -4.74 -6.65
CA THR A 79 -3.72 -3.90 -7.22
C THR A 79 -3.22 -2.47 -7.44
N HIS A 80 -2.52 -1.90 -6.47
CA HIS A 80 -1.99 -0.55 -6.49
C HIS A 80 -1.01 -0.31 -7.65
N VAL A 81 -0.08 -1.24 -7.86
CA VAL A 81 0.89 -1.20 -8.95
C VAL A 81 0.25 -1.66 -10.27
N GLY A 82 -0.55 -2.72 -10.25
CA GLY A 82 -1.23 -3.25 -11.42
C GLY A 82 -2.12 -2.22 -12.11
N LEU A 83 -2.86 -1.42 -11.33
CA LEU A 83 -3.64 -0.31 -11.91
C LEU A 83 -2.75 0.75 -12.56
N ALA A 84 -1.61 1.09 -11.96
CA ALA A 84 -0.67 2.03 -12.56
C ALA A 84 -0.13 1.50 -13.89
N VAL A 85 0.19 0.19 -13.97
CA VAL A 85 0.59 -0.48 -15.23
C VAL A 85 -0.53 -0.36 -16.28
N VAL A 86 -1.76 -0.72 -15.91
CA VAL A 86 -2.92 -0.63 -16.83
C VAL A 86 -3.12 0.79 -17.33
N PHE A 87 -3.07 1.80 -16.46
CA PHE A 87 -3.22 3.20 -16.86
C PHE A 87 -2.12 3.67 -17.80
N VAL A 88 -0.88 3.28 -17.56
CA VAL A 88 0.22 3.65 -18.46
C VAL A 88 0.08 2.99 -19.82
N LEU A 89 -0.20 1.69 -19.85
CA LEU A 89 -0.34 0.95 -21.11
C LEU A 89 -1.58 1.36 -21.91
N ALA A 90 -2.71 1.62 -21.23
CA ALA A 90 -3.97 2.00 -21.88
C ALA A 90 -4.05 3.49 -22.26
N GLY A 91 -3.34 4.35 -21.55
CA GLY A 91 -3.55 5.79 -21.62
C GLY A 91 -2.28 6.63 -21.77
N PHE A 92 -1.18 6.08 -22.33
CA PHE A 92 0.10 6.79 -22.41
C PHE A 92 -0.01 8.22 -23.00
N ALA A 93 -0.80 8.40 -24.05
CA ALA A 93 -0.98 9.71 -24.69
C ALA A 93 -1.73 10.73 -23.79
N VAL A 94 -2.61 10.24 -22.91
CA VAL A 94 -3.38 11.07 -21.96
C VAL A 94 -2.54 11.32 -20.71
N ILE A 95 -1.86 10.29 -20.21
CA ILE A 95 -1.06 10.32 -19.00
C ILE A 95 0.17 11.21 -19.17
N SER A 96 0.86 11.17 -20.32
CA SER A 96 2.03 12.02 -20.56
C SER A 96 1.70 13.52 -20.46
N ARG A 97 0.48 13.91 -20.79
CA ARG A 97 0.01 15.30 -20.63
C ARG A 97 -0.40 15.64 -19.20
N ALA A 98 -1.01 14.69 -18.48
CA ALA A 98 -1.51 14.91 -17.11
C ALA A 98 -0.38 14.89 -16.05
N PHE A 99 0.66 14.07 -16.26
CA PHE A 99 1.78 13.91 -15.32
C PHE A 99 3.06 14.67 -15.71
N ALA A 100 3.10 15.35 -16.85
CA ALA A 100 4.19 16.26 -17.19
C ALA A 100 4.38 17.39 -16.17
N TYR A 101 3.38 17.63 -15.34
CA TYR A 101 3.42 18.60 -14.23
C TYR A 101 3.86 17.99 -12.89
N GLY A 102 4.34 16.75 -12.87
CA GLY A 102 5.22 16.19 -11.82
C GLY A 102 4.67 16.20 -10.39
N GLY A 103 3.37 16.17 -10.16
CA GLY A 103 2.84 16.40 -8.84
C GLY A 103 1.67 15.48 -8.45
N ARG A 104 1.51 15.32 -7.15
CA ARG A 104 0.25 14.92 -6.54
C ARG A 104 -0.84 15.86 -7.02
N THR A 105 -1.82 15.35 -7.75
CA THR A 105 -2.97 16.16 -8.10
C THR A 105 -3.92 16.22 -6.90
N PRO A 106 -4.39 17.41 -6.48
CA PRO A 106 -5.32 17.57 -5.35
C PRO A 106 -6.55 16.68 -5.46
N GLN A 107 -7.01 16.43 -6.68
CA GLN A 107 -8.15 15.55 -6.96
C GLN A 107 -7.93 14.09 -6.52
N PHE A 108 -6.71 13.54 -6.67
CA PHE A 108 -6.40 12.20 -6.16
C PHE A 108 -6.32 12.15 -4.64
N GLU A 109 -5.82 13.19 -4.01
CA GLU A 109 -5.77 13.28 -2.54
C GLU A 109 -7.18 13.37 -1.98
N THR A 110 -8.05 14.20 -2.54
CA THR A 110 -9.45 14.33 -2.14
C THR A 110 -10.22 13.03 -2.36
N ALA A 111 -10.14 12.40 -3.54
CA ALA A 111 -10.80 11.13 -3.83
C ALA A 111 -10.36 10.02 -2.87
N SER A 112 -9.07 9.98 -2.57
CA SER A 112 -8.46 9.07 -1.63
C SER A 112 -8.96 9.29 -0.20
N GLY A 113 -9.02 10.54 0.24
CA GLY A 113 -9.56 10.94 1.55
C GLY A 113 -11.02 10.53 1.72
N VAL A 114 -11.86 10.80 0.71
CA VAL A 114 -13.28 10.38 0.70
C VAL A 114 -13.39 8.87 0.84
N LEU A 115 -12.64 8.10 0.06
CA LEU A 115 -12.67 6.63 0.11
C LEU A 115 -12.31 6.12 1.50
N ILE A 116 -11.29 6.70 2.15
CA ILE A 116 -10.86 6.28 3.49
C ILE A 116 -11.92 6.62 4.54
N VAL A 117 -12.56 7.78 4.45
CA VAL A 117 -13.66 8.16 5.35
C VAL A 117 -14.80 7.17 5.22
N LEU A 118 -15.21 6.80 4.00
CA LEU A 118 -16.25 5.82 3.76
C LEU A 118 -15.89 4.45 4.34
N ILE A 119 -14.65 4.00 4.15
CA ILE A 119 -14.16 2.74 4.72
C ILE A 119 -14.14 2.80 6.25
N GLY A 120 -13.62 3.89 6.83
CA GLY A 120 -13.59 4.09 8.29
C GLY A 120 -14.98 4.11 8.91
N ALA A 121 -15.92 4.82 8.30
CA ALA A 121 -17.32 4.86 8.70
C ALA A 121 -17.99 3.48 8.61
N PHE A 122 -17.75 2.75 7.53
CA PHE A 122 -18.25 1.37 7.36
C PHE A 122 -17.69 0.42 8.42
N LEU A 123 -16.38 0.48 8.70
CA LEU A 123 -15.75 -0.36 9.73
C LEU A 123 -16.28 -0.01 11.13
N LEU A 124 -16.49 1.28 11.42
CA LEU A 124 -17.06 1.73 12.69
C LEU A 124 -18.51 1.27 12.85
N TRP A 125 -19.34 1.48 11.84
CA TRP A 125 -20.73 1.00 11.85
C TRP A 125 -20.79 -0.50 12.08
N ARG A 126 -19.94 -1.27 11.42
CA ARG A 126 -19.85 -2.72 11.58
C ARG A 126 -19.35 -3.14 12.97
N SER A 127 -18.40 -2.41 13.58
CA SER A 127 -17.90 -2.72 14.94
C SER A 127 -18.94 -2.44 16.01
N LEU A 128 -19.85 -1.49 15.75
CA LEU A 128 -20.98 -1.17 16.62
C LEU A 128 -22.15 -2.13 16.41
N SER A 129 -22.35 -2.63 15.19
CA SER A 129 -23.36 -3.64 14.86
C SER A 129 -22.89 -5.01 15.32
N SER A 130 -23.73 -5.78 16.02
CA SER A 130 -23.38 -7.05 16.68
C SER A 130 -23.03 -8.21 15.73
N GLU A 131 -22.87 -7.99 14.44
CA GLU A 131 -22.52 -9.00 13.46
C GLU A 131 -21.01 -9.34 13.42
N HIS A 132 -20.59 -10.19 14.33
CA HIS A 132 -19.23 -10.67 14.50
C HIS A 132 -18.84 -11.79 13.52
N ARG A 133 -18.88 -11.55 12.23
CA ARG A 133 -18.31 -12.48 11.24
C ARG A 133 -17.23 -11.77 10.41
N ALA A 134 -16.02 -11.72 10.95
CA ALA A 134 -14.82 -11.42 10.15
C ALA A 134 -14.52 -12.64 9.25
N GLY A 135 -15.09 -12.66 8.03
CA GLY A 135 -14.70 -13.62 7.01
C GLY A 135 -13.42 -13.16 6.30
N ALA A 136 -12.50 -14.08 5.98
CA ALA A 136 -11.28 -13.82 5.22
C ALA A 136 -11.54 -13.04 3.89
N GLY A 137 -12.73 -13.21 3.29
CA GLY A 137 -13.16 -12.50 2.09
C GLY A 137 -13.29 -10.97 2.27
N LYS A 138 -13.70 -10.50 3.43
CA LYS A 138 -13.88 -9.06 3.68
C LYS A 138 -12.54 -8.29 3.74
N GLY A 139 -11.49 -8.89 4.28
CA GLY A 139 -10.14 -8.32 4.27
C GLY A 139 -9.55 -8.22 2.86
N ARG A 140 -9.81 -9.21 2.01
CA ARG A 140 -9.37 -9.19 0.60
C ARG A 140 -10.05 -8.10 -0.20
N THR A 141 -11.37 -7.95 -0.04
CA THR A 141 -12.12 -6.86 -0.69
C THR A 141 -11.61 -5.50 -0.25
N LEU A 142 -11.35 -5.33 1.06
CA LEU A 142 -10.79 -4.10 1.60
C LEU A 142 -9.42 -3.80 0.98
N ALA A 143 -8.53 -4.78 0.94
CA ALA A 143 -7.20 -4.66 0.35
C ALA A 143 -7.26 -4.30 -1.15
N PHE A 144 -8.17 -4.93 -1.90
CA PHE A 144 -8.40 -4.63 -3.30
C PHE A 144 -8.89 -3.19 -3.51
N VAL A 145 -9.95 -2.79 -2.80
CA VAL A 145 -10.55 -1.45 -2.92
C VAL A 145 -9.55 -0.36 -2.52
N THR A 146 -8.81 -0.56 -1.43
CA THR A 146 -7.78 0.42 -1.01
C THR A 146 -6.57 0.45 -1.95
N GLY A 147 -6.30 -0.65 -2.66
CA GLY A 147 -5.29 -0.72 -3.71
C GLY A 147 -5.69 -0.08 -5.03
N MET A 148 -6.98 0.24 -5.26
CA MET A 148 -7.48 0.82 -6.51
C MET A 148 -6.96 2.24 -6.79
N ILE A 149 -6.35 2.90 -5.83
CA ILE A 149 -5.71 4.20 -6.05
C ILE A 149 -4.32 3.93 -6.63
N PRO A 150 -4.06 4.25 -7.92
CA PRO A 150 -2.81 3.91 -8.57
C PRO A 150 -1.63 4.68 -7.98
N CYS A 151 -0.45 4.07 -7.99
CA CYS A 151 0.78 4.69 -7.52
C CYS A 151 1.28 5.74 -8.54
N PRO A 152 1.32 7.04 -8.20
CA PRO A 152 1.86 8.06 -9.10
C PRO A 152 3.31 7.78 -9.50
N LEU A 153 4.09 7.25 -8.58
CA LEU A 153 5.50 6.95 -8.79
C LEU A 153 5.72 5.81 -9.78
N THR A 154 4.95 4.71 -9.65
CA THR A 154 4.97 3.60 -10.62
C THR A 154 4.53 4.09 -12.00
N THR A 155 3.49 4.91 -12.05
CA THR A 155 3.01 5.55 -13.28
C THR A 155 4.12 6.37 -13.94
N PHE A 156 4.86 7.16 -13.15
CA PHE A 156 5.98 7.95 -13.66
C PHE A 156 7.12 7.08 -14.21
N ILE A 157 7.56 6.05 -13.45
CA ILE A 157 8.65 5.14 -13.87
C ILE A 157 8.29 4.46 -15.18
N LEU A 158 7.06 3.93 -15.30
CA LEU A 158 6.62 3.26 -16.52
C LEU A 158 6.45 4.22 -17.69
N SER A 159 5.92 5.42 -17.46
CA SER A 159 5.79 6.44 -18.51
C SER A 159 7.15 6.88 -19.03
N TYR A 160 8.14 7.03 -18.15
CA TYR A 160 9.52 7.34 -18.53
C TYR A 160 10.14 6.19 -19.34
N ALA A 161 10.02 4.95 -18.87
CA ALA A 161 10.54 3.79 -19.57
C ALA A 161 9.91 3.61 -20.97
N LEU A 162 8.59 3.84 -21.06
CA LEU A 162 7.88 3.78 -22.33
C LEU A 162 8.32 4.89 -23.30
N ALA A 163 8.48 6.13 -22.80
CA ALA A 163 8.96 7.27 -23.60
C ALA A 163 10.39 7.05 -24.14
N ARG A 164 11.19 6.23 -23.46
CA ARG A 164 12.56 5.87 -23.85
C ARG A 164 12.63 4.58 -24.69
N GLY A 165 11.50 3.93 -24.99
CA GLY A 165 11.48 2.66 -25.71
C GLY A 165 11.98 1.45 -24.87
N MET A 166 12.08 1.60 -23.55
CA MET A 166 12.62 0.60 -22.60
C MET A 166 11.49 -0.07 -21.78
N LEU A 167 10.34 -0.32 -22.39
CA LEU A 167 9.17 -0.82 -21.67
C LEU A 167 9.44 -2.12 -20.89
N ALA A 168 10.18 -3.06 -21.49
CA ALA A 168 10.52 -4.32 -20.83
C ALA A 168 11.33 -4.10 -19.54
N ALA A 169 12.34 -3.25 -19.57
CA ALA A 169 13.12 -2.88 -18.41
C ALA A 169 12.27 -2.16 -17.35
N GLY A 170 11.40 -1.25 -17.77
CA GLY A 170 10.44 -0.58 -16.88
C GLY A 170 9.49 -1.54 -16.19
N LEU A 171 8.97 -2.55 -16.89
CA LEU A 171 8.12 -3.59 -16.32
C LEU A 171 8.87 -4.48 -15.33
N LEU A 172 10.11 -4.86 -15.63
CA LEU A 172 10.97 -5.65 -14.72
C LEU A 172 11.25 -4.88 -13.44
N VAL A 173 11.65 -3.62 -13.51
CA VAL A 173 11.89 -2.75 -12.35
C VAL A 173 10.60 -2.59 -11.54
N THR A 174 9.47 -2.39 -12.19
CA THR A 174 8.16 -2.29 -11.54
C THR A 174 7.79 -3.59 -10.82
N ALA A 175 8.04 -4.75 -11.42
CA ALA A 175 7.80 -6.05 -10.79
C ALA A 175 8.69 -6.26 -9.56
N ALA A 176 9.98 -5.93 -9.63
CA ALA A 176 10.91 -5.98 -8.52
C ALA A 176 10.47 -5.04 -7.38
N MET A 177 10.08 -3.80 -7.71
CA MET A 177 9.55 -2.84 -6.75
C MET A 177 8.28 -3.38 -6.07
N THR A 178 7.39 -4.03 -6.83
CA THR A 178 6.17 -4.64 -6.30
C THR A 178 6.49 -5.75 -5.30
N ALA A 179 7.49 -6.57 -5.57
CA ALA A 179 7.95 -7.60 -4.64
C ALA A 179 8.41 -6.99 -3.31
N GLY A 180 9.17 -5.91 -3.35
CA GLY A 180 9.56 -5.15 -2.15
C GLY A 180 8.36 -4.58 -1.39
N MET A 181 7.38 -4.04 -2.10
CA MET A 181 6.13 -3.53 -1.49
C MET A 181 5.33 -4.67 -0.84
N ILE A 182 5.19 -5.81 -1.50
CA ILE A 182 4.49 -7.00 -0.95
C ILE A 182 5.17 -7.46 0.34
N ALA A 183 6.49 -7.56 0.34
CA ALA A 183 7.25 -7.97 1.51
C ALA A 183 7.04 -7.01 2.69
N ALA A 184 7.10 -5.71 2.45
CA ALA A 184 6.95 -4.70 3.50
C ALA A 184 5.49 -4.59 3.99
N ILE A 185 4.52 -4.39 3.11
CA ILE A 185 3.10 -4.22 3.50
C ILE A 185 2.56 -5.53 4.08
N GLY A 186 2.84 -6.65 3.42
CA GLY A 186 2.41 -7.97 3.87
C GLY A 186 3.04 -8.33 5.23
N GLY A 187 4.34 -8.04 5.39
CA GLY A 187 5.06 -8.24 6.65
C GLY A 187 4.49 -7.41 7.80
N ILE A 188 4.20 -6.14 7.57
CA ILE A 188 3.59 -5.25 8.59
C ILE A 188 2.16 -5.70 8.94
N ALA A 189 1.35 -6.06 7.95
CA ALA A 189 -0.02 -6.52 8.18
C ALA A 189 -0.05 -7.88 8.90
N LEU A 190 0.89 -8.78 8.57
CA LEU A 190 1.10 -10.03 9.28
C LEU A 190 1.52 -9.75 10.73
N ALA A 191 2.50 -8.88 10.95
CA ALA A 191 2.96 -8.49 12.28
C ALA A 191 1.82 -7.87 13.11
N ALA A 192 0.99 -7.02 12.51
CA ALA A 192 -0.19 -6.44 13.16
C ALA A 192 -1.19 -7.51 13.60
N ALA A 193 -1.47 -8.50 12.76
CA ALA A 193 -2.35 -9.61 13.09
C ALA A 193 -1.78 -10.51 14.20
N VAL A 194 -0.47 -10.82 14.15
CA VAL A 194 0.23 -11.58 15.20
C VAL A 194 0.20 -10.82 16.52
N PHE A 195 0.57 -9.53 16.50
CA PHE A 195 0.57 -8.68 17.70
C PHE A 195 -0.80 -8.64 18.34
N ARG A 196 -1.86 -8.37 17.57
CA ARG A 196 -3.23 -8.37 18.06
C ARG A 196 -3.60 -9.71 18.72
N ASN A 197 -3.34 -10.81 18.03
CA ASN A 197 -3.71 -12.14 18.53
C ASN A 197 -2.97 -12.49 19.83
N ARG A 198 -1.67 -12.18 19.89
CA ARG A 198 -0.86 -12.39 21.12
C ARG A 198 -1.28 -11.47 22.23
N PHE A 199 -1.50 -10.19 21.95
CA PHE A 199 -1.92 -9.19 22.92
C PHE A 199 -3.26 -9.57 23.57
N VAL A 200 -4.25 -9.96 22.75
CA VAL A 200 -5.55 -10.41 23.24
C VAL A 200 -5.43 -11.70 24.05
N GLN A 201 -4.57 -12.64 23.65
CA GLN A 201 -4.32 -13.89 24.41
C GLN A 201 -3.65 -13.64 25.75
N LEU A 202 -2.65 -12.73 25.81
CA LEU A 202 -1.90 -12.44 27.04
C LEU A 202 -2.73 -11.67 28.09
N LEU A 203 -3.59 -10.76 27.63
CA LEU A 203 -4.39 -9.91 28.52
C LEU A 203 -5.69 -10.57 28.98
N SER A 204 -6.11 -11.68 28.36
CA SER A 204 -7.40 -12.29 28.67
C SER A 204 -7.27 -13.63 29.36
N ARG A 205 -7.44 -13.63 30.68
CA ARG A 205 -7.67 -14.86 31.48
C ARG A 205 -9.13 -15.32 31.44
N THR A 206 -10.06 -14.47 31.02
CA THR A 206 -11.51 -14.70 31.04
C THR A 206 -12.10 -14.35 29.66
N GLU A 207 -13.04 -15.15 29.19
CA GLU A 207 -13.68 -14.99 27.87
C GLU A 207 -14.37 -13.64 27.70
N SER A 208 -14.98 -13.11 28.75
CA SER A 208 -15.62 -11.79 28.78
C SER A 208 -14.62 -10.65 28.60
N VAL A 209 -13.42 -10.74 29.17
CA VAL A 209 -12.35 -9.73 29.00
C VAL A 209 -11.80 -9.77 27.61
N ARG A 210 -11.61 -10.96 27.05
CA ARG A 210 -11.17 -11.16 25.66
C ARG A 210 -12.14 -10.51 24.65
N HIS A 211 -13.46 -10.69 24.88
CA HIS A 211 -14.48 -10.10 24.02
C HIS A 211 -14.50 -8.57 24.09
N ARG A 212 -14.46 -8.01 25.31
CA ARG A 212 -14.42 -6.55 25.52
C ARG A 212 -13.17 -5.91 24.90
N LEU A 213 -12.01 -6.53 25.10
CA LEU A 213 -10.74 -6.05 24.54
C LEU A 213 -10.71 -6.13 23.02
N GLY A 214 -11.21 -7.24 22.46
CA GLY A 214 -11.37 -7.38 21.01
C GLY A 214 -12.23 -6.28 20.42
N ARG A 215 -13.39 -5.98 21.04
CA ARG A 215 -14.30 -4.93 20.60
C ARG A 215 -13.71 -3.53 20.75
N ALA A 216 -12.95 -3.27 21.81
CA ALA A 216 -12.24 -2.00 22.00
C ALA A 216 -11.18 -1.78 20.90
N LEU A 217 -10.44 -2.82 20.52
CA LEU A 217 -9.47 -2.76 19.42
C LEU A 217 -10.15 -2.55 18.05
N GLU A 218 -11.31 -3.17 17.82
CA GLU A 218 -12.10 -2.97 16.59
C GLU A 218 -12.59 -1.52 16.47
N ILE A 219 -13.16 -0.97 17.52
CA ILE A 219 -13.64 0.43 17.57
C ILE A 219 -12.45 1.38 17.43
N GLY A 220 -11.37 1.16 18.18
CA GLY A 220 -10.16 1.98 18.12
C GLY A 220 -9.53 1.99 16.73
N GLY A 221 -9.40 0.82 16.09
CA GLY A 221 -8.91 0.70 14.72
C GLY A 221 -9.80 1.42 13.70
N SER A 222 -11.12 1.29 13.83
CA SER A 222 -12.08 1.97 12.95
C SER A 222 -12.03 3.49 13.11
N LEU A 223 -11.93 3.98 14.35
CA LEU A 223 -11.77 5.40 14.65
C LEU A 223 -10.45 5.95 14.11
N ALA A 224 -9.36 5.19 14.21
CA ALA A 224 -8.07 5.60 13.65
C ALA A 224 -8.14 5.76 12.12
N VAL A 225 -8.79 4.82 11.41
CA VAL A 225 -9.00 4.93 9.97
C VAL A 225 -9.85 6.13 9.62
N LEU A 226 -10.96 6.35 10.34
CA LEU A 226 -11.87 7.46 10.10
C LEU A 226 -11.17 8.82 10.35
N SER A 227 -10.46 8.95 11.45
CA SER A 227 -9.71 10.17 11.81
C SER A 227 -8.63 10.47 10.77
N PHE A 228 -7.93 9.45 10.28
CA PHE A 228 -6.93 9.60 9.25
C PHE A 228 -7.55 10.05 7.91
N GLY A 229 -8.70 9.49 7.53
CA GLY A 229 -9.43 9.91 6.33
C GLY A 229 -9.89 11.36 6.41
N LEU A 230 -10.47 11.77 7.55
CA LEU A 230 -10.87 13.16 7.79
C LEU A 230 -9.67 14.11 7.75
N TRP A 231 -8.56 13.75 8.40
CA TRP A 231 -7.33 14.54 8.36
C TRP A 231 -6.80 14.72 6.95
N THR A 232 -6.90 13.69 6.11
CA THR A 232 -6.49 13.76 4.70
C THR A 232 -7.39 14.71 3.91
N LEU A 233 -8.72 14.63 4.11
CA LEU A 233 -9.67 15.52 3.44
C LEU A 233 -9.50 16.99 3.82
N LEU A 234 -9.15 17.26 5.08
CA LEU A 234 -8.93 18.63 5.56
C LEU A 234 -7.62 19.25 5.03
N ARG A 235 -6.72 18.44 4.48
CA ARG A 235 -5.42 18.88 3.93
C ARG A 235 -5.32 18.82 2.40
N ALA A 236 -6.33 18.22 1.74
CA ALA A 236 -6.45 18.17 0.28
C ALA A 236 -7.03 19.46 -0.27
#